data_b50f302eff30bc3eeb9e9a02f436a575
#
_entry.id   b50f302eff30bc3eeb9e9a02f436a575
#
_cell.length_a   1.000
_cell.length_b   1.000
_cell.length_c   1.000
_cell.angle_alpha   90.00
_cell.angle_beta   90.00
_cell.angle_gamma   90.00
#
_symmetry.space_group_name_H-M   'P 1'
#
loop_
_entity.id
_entity.type
_entity.pdbx_description
1 polymer ?
#
loop_
_entity_poly.entity_id
_entity_poly.type
_entity_poly.pdbx_seq_one_letter_code
_entity_poly.pdbx_strand_id
1 'polypeptide(L)'
;MFILLLIAISSILLALDNPLNDPKSDLTSFLKYSDYVLTSFFLAESLLKIIAFGLLFNGEVSYLRNGWNAIDFTVVIISIASLVISGNKFKIVKIFRLLRILRPLRVVSKNKGLKIGIQALFSAIPRLFNVTIISLLFFIICGIIGITYFKGSFYSCYFGPSFPQELNYDTYEYVKTKFECLNLGGTWKNADSHFDNMAEAISTMFQMSTTEGWIDVMNNGIDSVGIDMQPIIENNVYWSFFFMVFIFFGNFLILNLFTGVVCDTYNNEKEILGKNYLLSDNQKMWL
;
A
#
# COMPACT_ATOMS: atom_id res chain seq x y z
N MET A 1 -2.84 23.76 20.10
CA MET A 1 -1.38 23.62 20.00
C MET A 1 -0.82 22.55 20.94
N PHE A 2 -1.16 22.55 22.21
CA PHE A 2 -0.68 21.55 23.20
C PHE A 2 -0.92 20.08 22.77
N ILE A 3 -2.13 19.71 22.35
CA ILE A 3 -2.46 18.35 21.93
C ILE A 3 -1.64 17.89 20.70
N LEU A 4 -1.39 18.79 19.73
CA LEU A 4 -0.53 18.48 18.58
C LEU A 4 0.91 18.16 18.99
N LEU A 5 1.42 18.88 19.99
CA LEU A 5 2.74 18.61 20.54
C LEU A 5 2.78 17.25 21.25
N LEU A 6 1.75 16.89 22.03
CA LEU A 6 1.65 15.56 22.64
C LEU A 6 1.59 14.44 21.60
N ILE A 7 0.88 14.65 20.48
CA ILE A 7 0.82 13.67 19.40
C ILE A 7 2.20 13.53 18.73
N ALA A 8 2.92 14.62 18.49
CA ALA A 8 4.27 14.59 17.95
C ALA A 8 5.24 13.83 18.86
N ILE A 9 5.22 14.12 20.16
CA ILE A 9 6.02 13.38 21.14
C ILE A 9 5.67 11.90 21.14
N SER A 10 4.37 11.55 21.16
CA SER A 10 3.91 10.17 21.11
C SER A 10 4.41 9.44 19.86
N SER A 11 4.44 10.13 18.72
CA SER A 11 4.91 9.57 17.44
C SER A 11 6.41 9.30 17.46
N ILE A 12 7.19 10.22 18.03
CA ILE A 12 8.65 10.06 18.18
C ILE A 12 8.96 8.90 19.13
N LEU A 13 8.28 8.83 20.28
CA LEU A 13 8.48 7.73 21.24
C LEU A 13 8.10 6.38 20.64
N LEU A 14 7.05 6.32 19.81
CA LEU A 14 6.67 5.12 19.09
C LEU A 14 7.73 4.69 18.06
N ALA A 15 8.40 5.63 17.41
CA ALA A 15 9.48 5.35 16.46
C ALA A 15 10.75 4.81 17.16
N LEU A 16 10.94 5.14 18.44
CA LEU A 16 12.04 4.62 19.25
C LEU A 16 11.75 3.22 19.84
N ASP A 17 10.48 2.77 19.82
CA ASP A 17 10.07 1.46 20.33
C ASP A 17 10.43 0.37 19.30
N ASN A 18 11.59 -0.25 19.49
CA ASN A 18 12.06 -1.35 18.65
C ASN A 18 11.74 -2.70 19.35
N PRO A 19 11.09 -3.65 18.66
CA PRO A 19 10.78 -4.98 19.21
C PRO A 19 12.03 -5.81 19.55
N LEU A 20 13.21 -5.42 19.06
CA LEU A 20 14.50 -6.06 19.37
C LEU A 20 15.16 -5.52 20.64
N ASN A 21 14.63 -4.46 21.24
CA ASN A 21 15.17 -3.90 22.48
C ASN A 21 15.00 -4.88 23.64
N ASP A 22 15.99 -4.92 24.54
CA ASP A 22 15.90 -5.73 25.77
C ASP A 22 14.69 -5.24 26.61
N PRO A 23 13.75 -6.17 26.97
CA PRO A 23 12.60 -5.84 27.80
C PRO A 23 12.95 -5.26 29.17
N LYS A 24 14.17 -5.46 29.66
CA LYS A 24 14.66 -4.98 30.95
C LYS A 24 15.45 -3.69 30.86
N SER A 25 15.65 -3.13 29.66
CA SER A 25 16.42 -1.89 29.51
C SER A 25 15.65 -0.70 30.09
N ASP A 26 16.41 0.29 30.60
CA ASP A 26 15.86 1.54 31.12
C ASP A 26 15.05 2.29 30.06
N LEU A 27 15.50 2.21 28.79
CA LEU A 27 14.80 2.79 27.64
C LEU A 27 13.40 2.17 27.46
N THR A 28 13.29 0.84 27.49
CA THR A 28 12.02 0.15 27.35
C THR A 28 11.07 0.47 28.49
N SER A 29 11.58 0.61 29.71
CA SER A 29 10.81 1.01 30.88
C SER A 29 10.31 2.46 30.74
N PHE A 30 11.19 3.38 30.33
CA PHE A 30 10.83 4.77 30.05
C PHE A 30 9.74 4.91 28.97
N LEU A 31 9.87 4.17 27.84
CA LEU A 31 8.89 4.17 26.77
C LEU A 31 7.51 3.69 27.26
N LYS A 32 7.47 2.64 28.09
CA LYS A 32 6.22 2.14 28.70
C LYS A 32 5.55 3.19 29.61
N TYR A 33 6.30 3.81 30.50
CA TYR A 33 5.76 4.85 31.38
C TYR A 33 5.24 6.06 30.59
N SER A 34 6.01 6.50 29.60
CA SER A 34 5.60 7.59 28.70
C SER A 34 4.31 7.24 27.94
N ASP A 35 4.16 5.99 27.53
CA ASP A 35 2.94 5.49 26.85
C ASP A 35 1.70 5.53 27.78
N TYR A 36 1.84 5.16 29.05
CA TYR A 36 0.77 5.29 30.04
C TYR A 36 0.34 6.74 30.25
N VAL A 37 1.31 7.63 30.42
CA VAL A 37 1.06 9.07 30.65
C VAL A 37 0.35 9.69 29.45
N LEU A 38 0.87 9.47 28.24
CA LEU A 38 0.29 10.02 27.01
C LEU A 38 -1.12 9.46 26.74
N THR A 39 -1.34 8.15 26.96
CA THR A 39 -2.66 7.54 26.81
C THR A 39 -3.66 8.13 27.81
N SER A 40 -3.24 8.43 29.05
CA SER A 40 -4.08 9.09 30.06
C SER A 40 -4.52 10.47 29.61
N PHE A 41 -3.61 11.29 29.05
CA PHE A 41 -3.96 12.61 28.52
C PHE A 41 -4.96 12.51 27.36
N PHE A 42 -4.77 11.56 26.44
CA PHE A 42 -5.70 11.38 25.34
C PHE A 42 -7.06 10.84 25.76
N LEU A 43 -7.09 9.99 26.79
CA LEU A 43 -8.33 9.53 27.38
C LEU A 43 -9.09 10.69 28.03
N ALA A 44 -8.40 11.52 28.82
CA ALA A 44 -9.00 12.69 29.44
C ALA A 44 -9.57 13.65 28.40
N GLU A 45 -8.85 13.92 27.32
CA GLU A 45 -9.35 14.73 26.20
C GLU A 45 -10.66 14.14 25.61
N SER A 46 -10.66 12.83 25.34
CA SER A 46 -11.84 12.17 24.76
C SER A 46 -13.04 12.20 25.70
N LEU A 47 -12.82 11.99 27.01
CA LEU A 47 -13.87 12.07 28.02
C LEU A 47 -14.45 13.49 28.13
N LEU A 48 -13.61 14.52 28.14
CA LEU A 48 -14.07 15.91 28.16
C LEU A 48 -14.91 16.25 26.94
N LYS A 49 -14.54 15.76 25.76
CA LYS A 49 -15.32 15.94 24.53
C LYS A 49 -16.65 15.18 24.57
N ILE A 50 -16.66 13.97 25.13
CA ILE A 50 -17.89 13.18 25.30
C ILE A 50 -18.85 13.87 26.26
N ILE A 51 -18.37 14.44 27.36
CA ILE A 51 -19.18 15.20 28.31
C ILE A 51 -19.73 16.47 27.64
N ALA A 52 -18.91 17.17 26.85
CA ALA A 52 -19.31 18.42 26.21
C ALA A 52 -20.32 18.24 25.06
N PHE A 53 -20.16 17.22 24.22
CA PHE A 53 -20.98 17.01 23.01
C PHE A 53 -22.01 15.90 23.14
N GLY A 54 -21.92 15.07 24.19
CA GLY A 54 -22.69 13.83 24.32
C GLY A 54 -22.18 12.72 23.40
N LEU A 55 -22.35 11.45 23.80
CA LEU A 55 -21.79 10.31 23.06
C LEU A 55 -22.49 10.10 21.71
N LEU A 56 -23.82 9.83 21.72
CA LEU A 56 -24.61 9.46 20.53
C LEU A 56 -26.01 10.12 20.50
N PHE A 57 -26.57 10.46 21.65
CA PHE A 57 -27.98 10.80 21.77
C PHE A 57 -28.30 12.30 21.75
N ASN A 58 -27.32 13.15 21.55
CA ASN A 58 -27.47 14.61 21.64
C ASN A 58 -27.69 15.30 20.28
N GLY A 59 -28.40 14.65 19.36
CA GLY A 59 -28.70 15.21 18.03
C GLY A 59 -27.51 15.17 17.06
N GLU A 60 -27.48 16.10 16.10
CA GLU A 60 -26.48 16.11 15.00
C GLU A 60 -25.05 16.47 15.47
N VAL A 61 -24.91 17.10 16.64
CA VAL A 61 -23.61 17.56 17.19
C VAL A 61 -22.91 16.49 18.04
N SER A 62 -23.49 15.27 18.15
CA SER A 62 -22.94 14.20 18.97
C SER A 62 -21.51 13.81 18.61
N TYR A 63 -20.69 13.47 19.61
CA TYR A 63 -19.26 13.23 19.46
C TYR A 63 -18.93 12.16 18.40
N LEU A 64 -19.60 10.99 18.41
CA LEU A 64 -19.33 9.88 17.47
C LEU A 64 -19.98 10.07 16.09
N ARG A 65 -20.91 11.01 15.91
CA ARG A 65 -21.45 11.32 14.58
C ARG A 65 -20.45 12.07 13.70
N ASN A 66 -19.48 12.76 14.31
CA ASN A 66 -18.40 13.36 13.56
C ASN A 66 -17.29 12.30 13.30
N GLY A 67 -17.09 11.93 12.03
CA GLY A 67 -16.12 10.91 11.63
C GLY A 67 -14.70 11.16 12.15
N TRP A 68 -14.29 12.42 12.26
CA TRP A 68 -12.97 12.78 12.80
C TRP A 68 -12.84 12.49 14.29
N ASN A 69 -13.88 12.73 15.06
CA ASN A 69 -13.92 12.38 16.47
C ASN A 69 -14.03 10.86 16.68
N ALA A 70 -14.73 10.16 15.77
CA ALA A 70 -14.79 8.69 15.80
C ALA A 70 -13.41 8.07 15.60
N ILE A 71 -12.56 8.61 14.70
CA ILE A 71 -11.16 8.18 14.54
C ILE A 71 -10.39 8.40 15.84
N ASP A 72 -10.47 9.60 16.44
CA ASP A 72 -9.81 9.90 17.72
C ASP A 72 -10.22 8.89 18.80
N PHE A 73 -11.52 8.61 18.92
CA PHE A 73 -12.07 7.65 19.89
C PHE A 73 -11.57 6.22 19.65
N THR A 74 -11.60 5.77 18.40
CA THR A 74 -11.12 4.43 18.02
C THR A 74 -9.66 4.24 18.41
N VAL A 75 -8.81 5.23 18.18
CA VAL A 75 -7.39 5.17 18.55
C VAL A 75 -7.21 5.15 20.08
N VAL A 76 -8.07 5.84 20.87
CA VAL A 76 -8.05 5.76 22.35
C VAL A 76 -8.42 4.34 22.80
N ILE A 77 -9.49 3.76 22.28
CA ILE A 77 -9.94 2.41 22.62
C ILE A 77 -8.85 1.37 22.30
N ILE A 78 -8.24 1.44 21.11
CA ILE A 78 -7.12 0.56 20.74
C ILE A 78 -5.95 0.72 21.72
N SER A 79 -5.64 1.95 22.12
CA SER A 79 -4.57 2.22 23.06
C SER A 79 -4.84 1.59 24.44
N ILE A 80 -6.06 1.75 24.96
CA ILE A 80 -6.48 1.15 26.23
C ILE A 80 -6.47 -0.37 26.14
N ALA A 81 -7.06 -0.95 25.07
CA ALA A 81 -7.06 -2.38 24.85
C ALA A 81 -5.66 -2.97 24.84
N SER A 82 -4.71 -2.27 24.20
CA SER A 82 -3.30 -2.64 24.15
C SER A 82 -2.62 -2.64 25.53
N LEU A 83 -3.05 -1.78 26.45
CA LEU A 83 -2.51 -1.71 27.82
C LEU A 83 -3.13 -2.77 28.75
N VAL A 84 -4.44 -3.00 28.64
CA VAL A 84 -5.19 -3.91 29.50
C VAL A 84 -4.91 -5.38 29.16
N ILE A 85 -4.82 -5.70 27.85
CA ILE A 85 -4.64 -7.07 27.38
C ILE A 85 -3.13 -7.43 27.33
N SER A 86 -2.38 -7.12 28.36
CA SER A 86 -0.91 -7.39 28.41
C SER A 86 -0.52 -8.87 28.58
N GLY A 87 -1.43 -9.81 28.55
CA GLY A 87 -1.17 -11.25 28.73
C GLY A 87 -0.62 -11.91 27.46
N ASN A 88 0.56 -12.53 27.56
CA ASN A 88 1.34 -13.12 26.45
C ASN A 88 0.70 -14.30 25.69
N LYS A 89 -0.56 -14.68 25.94
CA LYS A 89 -1.14 -15.94 25.44
C LYS A 89 -1.97 -15.81 24.15
N PHE A 90 -2.33 -14.62 23.70
CA PHE A 90 -3.21 -14.45 22.55
C PHE A 90 -2.53 -13.74 21.38
N LYS A 91 -2.62 -14.32 20.16
CA LYS A 91 -2.15 -13.70 18.91
C LYS A 91 -2.77 -12.30 18.68
N ILE A 92 -3.99 -12.09 19.18
CA ILE A 92 -4.75 -10.84 19.10
C ILE A 92 -4.01 -9.68 19.80
N VAL A 93 -3.30 -9.94 20.91
CA VAL A 93 -2.52 -8.90 21.62
C VAL A 93 -1.45 -8.26 20.74
N LYS A 94 -0.83 -9.04 19.86
CA LYS A 94 0.16 -8.52 18.91
C LYS A 94 -0.47 -7.52 17.93
N ILE A 95 -1.70 -7.79 17.49
CA ILE A 95 -2.44 -6.89 16.59
C ILE A 95 -2.73 -5.55 17.26
N PHE A 96 -3.21 -5.53 18.51
CA PHE A 96 -3.45 -4.28 19.25
C PHE A 96 -2.16 -3.48 19.46
N ARG A 97 -1.02 -4.16 19.65
CA ARG A 97 0.28 -3.49 19.73
C ARG A 97 0.67 -2.83 18.41
N LEU A 98 0.46 -3.52 17.28
CA LEU A 98 0.70 -2.96 15.94
C LEU A 98 -0.23 -1.79 15.64
N LEU A 99 -1.50 -1.86 16.07
CA LEU A 99 -2.47 -0.79 15.86
C LEU A 99 -2.13 0.53 16.58
N ARG A 100 -1.14 0.53 17.50
CA ARG A 100 -0.60 1.79 18.08
C ARG A 100 -0.04 2.74 17.03
N ILE A 101 0.41 2.20 15.87
CA ILE A 101 0.87 3.00 14.73
C ILE A 101 -0.21 3.96 14.19
N LEU A 102 -1.47 3.76 14.55
CA LEU A 102 -2.56 4.66 14.18
C LEU A 102 -2.61 5.97 15.02
N ARG A 103 -1.80 6.09 16.08
CA ARG A 103 -1.79 7.29 16.92
C ARG A 103 -1.43 8.58 16.17
N PRO A 104 -0.44 8.62 15.27
CA PRO A 104 -0.16 9.78 14.44
C PRO A 104 -1.33 10.25 13.58
N LEU A 105 -2.29 9.36 13.22
CA LEU A 105 -3.47 9.76 12.43
C LEU A 105 -4.33 10.83 13.13
N ARG A 106 -4.19 10.97 14.45
CA ARG A 106 -4.87 12.07 15.18
C ARG A 106 -4.42 13.46 14.75
N VAL A 107 -3.22 13.61 14.16
CA VAL A 107 -2.79 14.90 13.59
C VAL A 107 -3.79 15.37 12.55
N VAL A 108 -4.35 14.44 11.78
CA VAL A 108 -5.34 14.74 10.74
C VAL A 108 -6.60 15.36 11.33
N SER A 109 -7.10 14.80 12.45
CA SER A 109 -8.32 15.31 13.10
C SER A 109 -8.13 16.72 13.66
N LYS A 110 -6.88 17.13 13.92
CA LYS A 110 -6.54 18.44 14.53
C LYS A 110 -6.12 19.50 13.52
N ASN A 111 -5.71 19.10 12.32
CA ASN A 111 -5.20 20.02 11.29
C ASN A 111 -6.25 20.21 10.19
N LYS A 112 -6.74 21.43 10.01
CA LYS A 112 -7.76 21.76 8.99
C LYS A 112 -7.30 21.44 7.58
N GLY A 113 -6.05 21.73 7.23
CA GLY A 113 -5.50 21.45 5.91
C GLY A 113 -5.44 19.95 5.59
N LEU A 114 -4.98 19.14 6.57
CA LEU A 114 -4.95 17.68 6.40
C LEU A 114 -6.35 17.07 6.30
N LYS A 115 -7.32 17.58 7.06
CA LYS A 115 -8.72 17.14 6.95
C LYS A 115 -9.24 17.29 5.54
N ILE A 116 -9.00 18.44 4.92
CA ILE A 116 -9.48 18.73 3.56
C ILE A 116 -8.79 17.80 2.55
N GLY A 117 -7.46 17.65 2.66
CA GLY A 117 -6.74 16.73 1.79
C GLY A 117 -7.29 15.32 1.84
N ILE A 118 -7.53 14.79 3.04
CA ILE A 118 -8.07 13.43 3.22
C ILE A 118 -9.56 13.37 2.80
N GLN A 119 -10.34 14.40 3.07
CA GLN A 119 -11.74 14.47 2.61
C GLN A 119 -11.80 14.48 1.08
N ALA A 120 -10.93 15.25 0.42
CA ALA A 120 -10.82 15.25 -1.02
C ALA A 120 -10.46 13.86 -1.57
N LEU A 121 -9.53 13.13 -0.93
CA LEU A 121 -9.21 11.76 -1.32
C LEU A 121 -10.43 10.83 -1.21
N PHE A 122 -11.18 10.87 -0.12
CA PHE A 122 -12.39 10.05 0.03
C PHE A 122 -13.48 10.45 -0.98
N SER A 123 -13.65 11.74 -1.26
CA SER A 123 -14.60 12.24 -2.27
C SER A 123 -14.16 11.87 -3.70
N ALA A 124 -12.87 11.60 -3.93
CA ALA A 124 -12.35 11.14 -5.21
C ALA A 124 -12.65 9.66 -5.48
N ILE A 125 -12.81 8.81 -4.43
CA ILE A 125 -12.96 7.35 -4.57
C ILE A 125 -14.05 6.96 -5.57
N PRO A 126 -15.29 7.49 -5.54
CA PRO A 126 -16.33 7.12 -6.51
C PRO A 126 -15.96 7.44 -7.95
N ARG A 127 -15.23 8.55 -8.17
CA ARG A 127 -14.78 8.95 -9.51
C ARG A 127 -13.62 8.07 -9.98
N LEU A 128 -12.68 7.74 -9.07
CA LEU A 128 -11.59 6.82 -9.32
C LEU A 128 -12.08 5.41 -9.66
N PHE A 129 -13.19 4.98 -9.09
CA PHE A 129 -13.77 3.66 -9.38
C PHE A 129 -14.11 3.50 -10.87
N ASN A 130 -14.69 4.53 -11.50
CA ASN A 130 -14.99 4.50 -12.93
C ASN A 130 -13.72 4.40 -13.79
N VAL A 131 -12.67 5.12 -13.42
CA VAL A 131 -11.37 5.05 -14.11
C VAL A 131 -10.73 3.68 -13.92
N THR A 132 -10.84 3.12 -12.72
CA THR A 132 -10.33 1.77 -12.41
C THR A 132 -11.03 0.70 -13.25
N ILE A 133 -12.35 0.80 -13.47
CA ILE A 133 -13.08 -0.16 -14.34
C ILE A 133 -12.55 -0.10 -15.78
N ILE A 134 -12.34 1.10 -16.33
CA ILE A 134 -11.80 1.27 -17.68
C ILE A 134 -10.38 0.69 -17.79
N SER A 135 -9.53 0.98 -16.79
CA SER A 135 -8.16 0.45 -16.73
C SER A 135 -8.16 -1.08 -16.59
N LEU A 136 -9.05 -1.63 -15.77
CA LEU A 136 -9.19 -3.07 -15.60
C LEU A 136 -9.64 -3.75 -16.90
N LEU A 137 -10.58 -3.16 -17.62
CA LEU A 137 -11.00 -3.67 -18.93
C LEU A 137 -9.83 -3.71 -19.91
N PHE A 138 -9.02 -2.64 -19.96
CA PHE A 138 -7.81 -2.60 -20.78
C PHE A 138 -6.81 -3.70 -20.37
N PHE A 139 -6.59 -3.92 -19.07
CA PHE A 139 -5.71 -5.00 -18.58
C PHE A 139 -6.24 -6.38 -18.90
N ILE A 140 -7.56 -6.60 -18.84
CA ILE A 140 -8.18 -7.87 -19.23
C ILE A 140 -7.93 -8.14 -20.71
N ILE A 141 -8.14 -7.16 -21.58
CA ILE A 141 -7.92 -7.33 -23.04
C ILE A 141 -6.45 -7.67 -23.31
N CYS A 142 -5.50 -6.91 -22.78
CA CYS A 142 -4.07 -7.18 -22.94
C CYS A 142 -3.66 -8.49 -22.25
N GLY A 143 -4.26 -8.81 -21.08
CA GLY A 143 -4.04 -10.05 -20.37
C GLY A 143 -4.48 -11.29 -21.18
N ILE A 144 -5.61 -11.22 -21.90
CA ILE A 144 -6.05 -12.29 -22.81
C ILE A 144 -5.03 -12.52 -23.91
N ILE A 145 -4.49 -11.45 -24.49
CA ILE A 145 -3.42 -11.56 -25.49
C ILE A 145 -2.18 -12.22 -24.85
N GLY A 146 -1.76 -11.75 -23.67
CA GLY A 146 -0.64 -12.32 -22.92
C GLY A 146 -0.82 -13.82 -22.64
N ILE A 147 -2.00 -14.24 -22.15
CA ILE A 147 -2.31 -15.66 -21.90
C ILE A 147 -2.27 -16.45 -23.19
N THR A 148 -2.81 -15.92 -24.27
CA THR A 148 -2.90 -16.66 -25.55
C THR A 148 -1.51 -17.01 -26.08
N TYR A 149 -0.53 -16.14 -25.93
CA TYR A 149 0.80 -16.31 -26.51
C TYR A 149 1.86 -16.77 -25.51
N PHE A 150 1.74 -16.43 -24.23
CA PHE A 150 2.81 -16.66 -23.24
C PHE A 150 2.46 -17.67 -22.14
N LYS A 151 1.26 -18.26 -22.13
CA LYS A 151 0.89 -19.25 -21.13
C LYS A 151 1.85 -20.43 -21.13
N GLY A 152 2.48 -20.68 -19.96
CA GLY A 152 3.39 -21.81 -19.75
C GLY A 152 4.78 -21.63 -20.38
N SER A 153 5.09 -20.46 -20.98
CA SER A 153 6.36 -20.23 -21.68
C SER A 153 7.38 -19.40 -20.89
N PHE A 154 7.01 -18.89 -19.72
CA PHE A 154 7.91 -18.09 -18.86
C PHE A 154 8.67 -18.94 -17.85
N TYR A 155 8.70 -20.23 -18.03
CA TYR A 155 9.48 -21.14 -17.21
C TYR A 155 10.92 -21.20 -17.69
N SER A 156 11.87 -21.33 -16.74
CA SER A 156 13.29 -21.52 -17.01
C SER A 156 13.92 -22.52 -16.07
N CYS A 157 15.03 -23.07 -16.50
CA CYS A 157 15.86 -23.97 -15.68
C CYS A 157 16.68 -23.15 -14.71
N TYR A 158 16.55 -23.48 -13.43
CA TYR A 158 17.35 -22.88 -12.35
C TYR A 158 18.20 -23.94 -11.67
N PHE A 159 19.49 -23.68 -11.57
CA PHE A 159 20.43 -24.47 -10.79
C PHE A 159 20.71 -23.75 -9.48
N GLY A 160 20.65 -24.48 -8.36
CA GLY A 160 20.92 -23.93 -7.04
C GLY A 160 22.38 -23.45 -6.87
N PRO A 161 22.68 -22.71 -5.79
CA PRO A 161 24.02 -22.15 -5.55
C PRO A 161 25.12 -23.22 -5.37
N SER A 162 24.75 -24.48 -5.21
CA SER A 162 25.67 -25.61 -5.11
C SER A 162 26.16 -26.12 -6.48
N PHE A 163 25.62 -25.60 -7.57
CA PHE A 163 26.01 -25.99 -8.92
C PHE A 163 27.25 -25.16 -9.35
N PRO A 164 28.25 -25.76 -10.06
CA PRO A 164 29.42 -25.03 -10.50
C PRO A 164 29.04 -23.82 -11.33
N GLN A 165 29.47 -22.60 -10.93
CA GLN A 165 29.12 -21.34 -11.62
C GLN A 165 29.62 -21.28 -13.08
N GLU A 166 30.63 -22.10 -13.42
CA GLU A 166 31.16 -22.20 -14.79
C GLU A 166 30.14 -22.76 -15.80
N LEU A 167 29.14 -23.56 -15.33
CA LEU A 167 28.08 -24.07 -16.18
C LEU A 167 26.89 -23.10 -16.36
N ASN A 168 26.83 -22.03 -15.58
CA ASN A 168 25.68 -21.11 -15.62
C ASN A 168 25.60 -20.26 -16.90
N TYR A 169 26.73 -20.00 -17.57
CA TYR A 169 26.77 -19.28 -18.84
C TYR A 169 26.49 -20.18 -20.05
N ASP A 170 26.90 -21.44 -19.98
CA ASP A 170 26.74 -22.41 -21.07
C ASP A 170 25.45 -23.25 -20.92
N THR A 171 24.66 -23.06 -19.84
CA THR A 171 23.45 -23.86 -19.58
C THR A 171 22.38 -23.66 -20.64
N TYR A 172 22.33 -22.50 -21.29
CA TYR A 172 21.43 -22.26 -22.42
C TYR A 172 21.74 -23.17 -23.62
N GLU A 173 22.97 -23.56 -23.78
CA GLU A 173 23.42 -24.42 -24.88
C GLU A 173 23.12 -25.91 -24.64
N TYR A 174 23.12 -26.36 -23.37
CA TYR A 174 22.96 -27.76 -22.98
C TYR A 174 21.53 -28.14 -22.58
N VAL A 175 20.72 -27.19 -22.08
CA VAL A 175 19.37 -27.45 -21.61
C VAL A 175 18.37 -26.80 -22.56
N LYS A 176 17.65 -27.61 -23.32
CA LYS A 176 16.61 -27.14 -24.25
C LYS A 176 15.20 -27.36 -23.74
N THR A 177 15.03 -28.33 -22.87
CA THR A 177 13.74 -28.78 -22.39
C THR A 177 13.68 -28.94 -20.87
N LYS A 178 12.49 -28.87 -20.30
CA LYS A 178 12.23 -29.14 -18.89
C LYS A 178 12.76 -30.49 -18.45
N PHE A 179 12.64 -31.50 -19.29
CA PHE A 179 13.10 -32.87 -18.99
C PHE A 179 14.62 -32.92 -18.83
N GLU A 180 15.37 -32.24 -19.70
CA GLU A 180 16.82 -32.13 -19.61
C GLU A 180 17.25 -31.39 -18.34
N CYS A 181 16.54 -30.28 -18.00
CA CYS A 181 16.76 -29.54 -16.77
C CYS A 181 16.64 -30.42 -15.53
N LEU A 182 15.56 -31.18 -15.43
CA LEU A 182 15.31 -32.06 -14.28
C LEU A 182 16.31 -33.21 -14.21
N ASN A 183 16.72 -33.77 -15.33
CA ASN A 183 17.73 -34.84 -15.39
C ASN A 183 19.11 -34.37 -14.95
N LEU A 184 19.45 -33.11 -15.17
CA LEU A 184 20.70 -32.49 -14.72
C LEU A 184 20.63 -32.01 -13.26
N GLY A 185 19.52 -32.27 -12.53
CA GLY A 185 19.34 -31.86 -11.15
C GLY A 185 18.93 -30.38 -10.98
N GLY A 186 18.55 -29.70 -12.05
CA GLY A 186 17.97 -28.37 -12.02
C GLY A 186 16.54 -28.36 -11.53
N THR A 187 16.03 -27.18 -11.22
CA THR A 187 14.61 -26.95 -10.88
C THR A 187 13.94 -26.11 -11.97
N TRP A 188 12.79 -26.56 -12.44
CA TRP A 188 12.00 -25.85 -13.43
C TRP A 188 11.10 -24.84 -12.74
N LYS A 189 11.41 -23.55 -12.87
CA LYS A 189 10.69 -22.48 -12.16
C LYS A 189 10.04 -21.50 -13.15
N ASN A 190 8.85 -21.03 -12.79
CA ASN A 190 8.21 -19.93 -13.49
C ASN A 190 8.83 -18.59 -13.10
N ALA A 191 8.73 -17.60 -13.95
CA ALA A 191 8.98 -16.20 -13.58
C ALA A 191 7.99 -15.72 -12.52
N ASP A 192 8.37 -14.75 -11.69
CA ASP A 192 7.51 -14.20 -10.64
C ASP A 192 6.29 -13.49 -11.24
N SER A 193 6.46 -12.85 -12.41
CA SER A 193 5.39 -12.22 -13.18
C SER A 193 5.19 -13.00 -14.49
N HIS A 194 4.01 -13.60 -14.67
CA HIS A 194 3.73 -14.53 -15.77
C HIS A 194 2.27 -14.46 -16.25
N PHE A 195 1.93 -15.21 -17.32
CA PHE A 195 0.62 -15.18 -17.98
C PHE A 195 -0.12 -16.53 -17.96
N ASP A 196 0.09 -17.36 -16.95
CA ASP A 196 -0.50 -18.72 -16.93
C ASP A 196 -2.00 -18.72 -16.67
N ASN A 197 -2.51 -17.73 -15.98
CA ASN A 197 -3.94 -17.54 -15.73
C ASN A 197 -4.30 -16.05 -15.68
N MET A 198 -5.62 -15.76 -15.72
CA MET A 198 -6.11 -14.39 -15.80
C MET A 198 -5.73 -13.52 -14.57
N ALA A 199 -5.71 -14.11 -13.38
CA ALA A 199 -5.37 -13.35 -12.16
C ALA A 199 -3.90 -12.91 -12.19
N GLU A 200 -2.99 -13.81 -12.55
CA GLU A 200 -1.57 -13.50 -12.70
C GLU A 200 -1.32 -12.54 -13.87
N ALA A 201 -2.03 -12.73 -15.01
CA ALA A 201 -1.92 -11.81 -16.13
C ALA A 201 -2.33 -10.38 -15.76
N ILE A 202 -3.45 -10.21 -15.05
CA ILE A 202 -3.88 -8.87 -14.56
C ILE A 202 -2.86 -8.29 -13.58
N SER A 203 -2.34 -9.11 -12.66
CA SER A 203 -1.30 -8.70 -11.71
C SER A 203 -0.03 -8.24 -12.43
N THR A 204 0.44 -9.02 -13.42
CA THR A 204 1.60 -8.69 -14.26
C THR A 204 1.38 -7.40 -15.06
N MET A 205 0.19 -7.24 -15.68
CA MET A 205 -0.18 -6.01 -16.39
C MET A 205 -0.25 -4.80 -15.46
N PHE A 206 -0.81 -4.97 -14.26
CA PHE A 206 -0.82 -3.90 -13.27
C PHE A 206 0.59 -3.50 -12.82
N GLN A 207 1.46 -4.48 -12.50
CA GLN A 207 2.85 -4.24 -12.14
C GLN A 207 3.58 -3.48 -13.25
N MET A 208 3.49 -3.96 -14.49
CA MET A 208 4.10 -3.29 -15.65
C MET A 208 3.61 -1.85 -15.81
N SER A 209 2.31 -1.60 -15.61
CA SER A 209 1.73 -0.25 -15.73
C SER A 209 2.27 0.74 -14.69
N THR A 210 2.76 0.26 -13.54
CA THR A 210 3.51 1.06 -12.57
C THR A 210 4.97 1.28 -12.94
N THR A 211 5.40 0.76 -14.09
CA THR A 211 6.77 0.77 -14.60
C THR A 211 7.77 -0.05 -13.77
N GLU A 212 7.30 -0.91 -12.87
CA GLU A 212 8.16 -1.78 -12.09
C GLU A 212 8.38 -3.12 -12.80
N GLY A 213 9.64 -3.50 -13.02
CA GLY A 213 10.03 -4.79 -13.60
C GLY A 213 9.51 -5.07 -15.01
N TRP A 214 8.97 -4.07 -15.72
CA TRP A 214 8.40 -4.27 -17.05
C TRP A 214 9.39 -4.76 -18.09
N ILE A 215 10.68 -4.39 -17.96
CA ILE A 215 11.76 -4.83 -18.84
C ILE A 215 11.98 -6.33 -18.70
N ASP A 216 11.95 -6.86 -17.46
CA ASP A 216 12.14 -8.28 -17.21
C ASP A 216 10.99 -9.10 -17.79
N VAL A 217 9.75 -8.62 -17.63
CA VAL A 217 8.56 -9.26 -18.23
C VAL A 217 8.64 -9.24 -19.77
N MET A 218 9.07 -8.11 -20.34
CA MET A 218 9.26 -7.99 -21.78
C MET A 218 10.34 -8.93 -22.28
N ASN A 219 11.49 -9.02 -21.59
CA ASN A 219 12.58 -9.93 -21.99
C ASN A 219 12.12 -11.38 -21.90
N ASN A 220 11.41 -11.78 -20.85
CA ASN A 220 10.83 -13.13 -20.76
C ASN A 220 9.88 -13.43 -21.93
N GLY A 221 9.13 -12.41 -22.40
CA GLY A 221 8.28 -12.53 -23.57
C GLY A 221 9.06 -12.65 -24.89
N ILE A 222 10.13 -11.86 -25.05
CA ILE A 222 11.03 -11.90 -26.21
C ILE A 222 11.76 -13.24 -26.29
N ASP A 223 12.25 -13.75 -25.16
CA ASP A 223 13.05 -14.96 -25.08
C ASP A 223 12.19 -16.23 -25.08
N SER A 224 10.87 -16.11 -24.92
CA SER A 224 9.97 -17.26 -24.85
C SER A 224 9.97 -18.06 -26.17
N VAL A 225 10.10 -19.39 -26.04
CA VAL A 225 10.07 -20.32 -27.18
C VAL A 225 8.74 -21.09 -27.21
N GLY A 226 8.33 -21.64 -26.05
CA GLY A 226 7.12 -22.43 -25.93
C GLY A 226 7.01 -23.15 -24.60
N ILE A 227 5.96 -23.96 -24.47
CA ILE A 227 5.68 -24.70 -23.23
C ILE A 227 6.76 -25.76 -23.01
N ASP A 228 7.29 -25.87 -21.78
CA ASP A 228 8.33 -26.80 -21.36
C ASP A 228 9.65 -26.68 -22.15
N MET A 229 9.86 -25.56 -22.85
CA MET A 229 11.10 -25.23 -23.55
C MET A 229 11.88 -24.15 -22.81
N GLN A 230 13.21 -24.27 -22.79
CA GLN A 230 14.11 -23.27 -22.23
C GLN A 230 14.04 -21.98 -23.05
N PRO A 231 13.95 -20.79 -22.42
CA PRO A 231 14.03 -19.52 -23.14
C PRO A 231 15.34 -19.38 -23.94
N ILE A 232 15.26 -18.77 -25.10
CA ILE A 232 16.42 -18.43 -25.96
C ILE A 232 16.49 -16.92 -26.06
N ILE A 233 17.65 -16.34 -25.77
CA ILE A 233 17.86 -14.89 -25.80
C ILE A 233 17.51 -14.36 -27.20
N GLU A 234 16.69 -13.30 -27.23
CA GLU A 234 16.24 -12.63 -28.45
C GLU A 234 15.52 -13.54 -29.48
N ASN A 235 14.86 -14.58 -29.02
CA ASN A 235 14.14 -15.53 -29.88
C ASN A 235 13.10 -14.84 -30.78
N ASN A 236 12.34 -13.89 -30.22
CA ASN A 236 11.33 -13.15 -30.98
C ASN A 236 11.22 -11.69 -30.53
N VAL A 237 12.07 -10.84 -31.04
CA VAL A 237 12.15 -9.42 -30.71
C VAL A 237 10.86 -8.64 -31.02
N TYR A 238 10.02 -9.15 -31.95
CA TYR A 238 8.76 -8.47 -32.29
C TYR A 238 7.78 -8.37 -31.13
N TRP A 239 7.87 -9.24 -30.11
CA TRP A 239 7.07 -9.15 -28.91
C TRP A 239 7.36 -7.88 -28.09
N SER A 240 8.54 -7.27 -28.24
CA SER A 240 8.86 -5.99 -27.62
C SER A 240 7.84 -4.91 -27.93
N PHE A 241 7.32 -4.92 -29.16
CA PHE A 241 6.31 -3.95 -29.60
C PHE A 241 5.01 -4.05 -28.79
N PHE A 242 4.53 -5.27 -28.50
CA PHE A 242 3.36 -5.48 -27.65
C PHE A 242 3.56 -4.89 -26.25
N PHE A 243 4.69 -5.16 -25.62
CA PHE A 243 5.01 -4.65 -24.29
C PHE A 243 5.22 -3.14 -24.27
N MET A 244 5.88 -2.57 -25.27
CA MET A 244 6.08 -1.11 -25.37
C MET A 244 4.75 -0.37 -25.56
N VAL A 245 3.87 -0.87 -26.43
CA VAL A 245 2.53 -0.31 -26.64
C VAL A 245 1.72 -0.40 -25.34
N PHE A 246 1.78 -1.55 -24.66
CA PHE A 246 1.10 -1.71 -23.38
C PHE A 246 1.59 -0.71 -22.35
N ILE A 247 2.92 -0.54 -22.17
CA ILE A 247 3.48 0.42 -21.20
C ILE A 247 3.05 1.85 -21.54
N PHE A 248 3.11 2.24 -22.80
CA PHE A 248 2.72 3.58 -23.23
C PHE A 248 1.26 3.89 -22.83
N PHE A 249 0.33 3.02 -23.17
CA PHE A 249 -1.08 3.22 -22.85
C PHE A 249 -1.42 2.93 -21.39
N GLY A 250 -0.88 1.88 -20.79
CA GLY A 250 -1.14 1.48 -19.41
C GLY A 250 -0.65 2.52 -18.40
N ASN A 251 0.57 3.00 -18.55
CA ASN A 251 1.13 4.06 -17.70
C ASN A 251 0.37 5.39 -17.92
N PHE A 252 0.10 5.76 -19.17
CA PHE A 252 -0.65 6.98 -19.48
C PHE A 252 -2.06 6.96 -18.86
N LEU A 253 -2.78 5.84 -18.98
CA LEU A 253 -4.12 5.69 -18.40
C LEU A 253 -4.08 5.80 -16.87
N ILE A 254 -3.21 5.06 -16.22
CA ILE A 254 -3.20 5.02 -14.75
C ILE A 254 -2.74 6.34 -14.16
N LEU A 255 -1.56 6.84 -14.55
CA LEU A 255 -0.99 8.02 -13.92
C LEU A 255 -1.77 9.29 -14.24
N ASN A 256 -2.10 9.52 -15.50
CA ASN A 256 -2.72 10.79 -15.89
C ASN A 256 -4.19 10.87 -15.48
N LEU A 257 -4.97 9.79 -15.66
CA LEU A 257 -6.36 9.80 -15.24
C LEU A 257 -6.50 9.83 -13.71
N PHE A 258 -5.68 9.05 -12.99
CA PHE A 258 -5.70 9.07 -11.53
C PHE A 258 -5.31 10.44 -10.99
N THR A 259 -4.20 11.02 -11.45
CA THR A 259 -3.72 12.33 -11.03
C THR A 259 -4.74 13.42 -11.38
N GLY A 260 -5.30 13.38 -12.60
CA GLY A 260 -6.33 14.32 -13.04
C GLY A 260 -7.57 14.30 -12.14
N VAL A 261 -8.11 13.11 -11.84
CA VAL A 261 -9.30 12.99 -10.97
C VAL A 261 -9.01 13.45 -9.54
N VAL A 262 -7.85 13.13 -8.99
CA VAL A 262 -7.47 13.56 -7.63
C VAL A 262 -7.30 15.08 -7.58
N CYS A 263 -6.60 15.70 -8.54
CA CYS A 263 -6.41 17.14 -8.60
C CYS A 263 -7.75 17.89 -8.77
N ASP A 264 -8.59 17.40 -9.66
CA ASP A 264 -9.94 17.98 -9.89
C ASP A 264 -10.79 17.93 -8.63
N THR A 265 -10.80 16.78 -7.96
CA THR A 265 -11.58 16.61 -6.72
C THR A 265 -11.03 17.49 -5.61
N TYR A 266 -9.72 17.58 -5.46
CA TYR A 266 -9.07 18.47 -4.49
C TYR A 266 -9.46 19.95 -4.74
N ASN A 267 -9.42 20.40 -5.99
CA ASN A 267 -9.79 21.76 -6.35
C ASN A 267 -11.28 22.04 -6.06
N ASN A 268 -12.16 21.10 -6.38
CA ASN A 268 -13.59 21.23 -6.09
C ASN A 268 -13.87 21.30 -4.58
N GLU A 269 -13.25 20.43 -3.78
CA GLU A 269 -13.40 20.49 -2.31
C GLU A 269 -12.89 21.81 -1.74
N LYS A 270 -11.79 22.32 -2.29
CA LYS A 270 -11.22 23.61 -1.89
C LYS A 270 -12.17 24.78 -2.24
N GLU A 271 -12.84 24.73 -3.38
CA GLU A 271 -13.85 25.75 -3.77
C GLU A 271 -15.09 25.68 -2.91
N ILE A 272 -15.63 24.48 -2.61
CA ILE A 272 -16.80 24.27 -1.74
C ILE A 272 -16.56 24.86 -0.34
N LEU A 273 -15.34 24.70 0.18
CA LEU A 273 -14.97 25.24 1.50
C LEU A 273 -14.76 26.75 1.49
N GLY A 274 -14.74 27.37 0.30
CA GLY A 274 -14.55 28.80 0.11
C GLY A 274 -13.09 29.27 0.21
N LYS A 275 -12.78 30.39 -0.40
CA LYS A 275 -11.40 30.94 -0.42
C LYS A 275 -10.80 31.21 0.98
N ASN A 276 -11.66 31.34 1.99
CA ASN A 276 -11.29 31.79 3.33
C ASN A 276 -11.25 30.67 4.38
N TYR A 277 -11.31 29.37 3.97
CA TYR A 277 -11.40 28.27 4.93
C TYR A 277 -10.12 28.04 5.77
N LEU A 278 -8.97 28.46 5.26
CA LEU A 278 -7.69 28.41 6.00
C LEU A 278 -7.53 29.55 7.01
N LEU A 279 -8.36 30.58 6.89
CA LEU A 279 -8.30 31.74 7.76
C LEU A 279 -8.96 31.44 9.11
N SER A 280 -8.36 31.90 10.20
CA SER A 280 -9.01 31.89 11.51
C SER A 280 -10.21 32.87 11.50
N ASP A 281 -11.16 32.68 12.43
CA ASP A 281 -12.36 33.53 12.49
C ASP A 281 -11.99 35.02 12.71
N ASN A 282 -10.90 35.29 13.40
CA ASN A 282 -10.35 36.65 13.54
C ASN A 282 -9.78 37.19 12.22
N GLN A 283 -9.19 36.36 11.39
CA GLN A 283 -8.68 36.76 10.06
C GLN A 283 -9.81 36.98 9.04
N LYS A 284 -10.93 36.24 9.16
CA LYS A 284 -12.12 36.43 8.33
C LYS A 284 -12.83 37.77 8.58
N MET A 285 -12.71 38.30 9.81
CA MET A 285 -13.29 39.60 10.13
C MET A 285 -12.52 40.79 9.53
N TRP A 286 -11.29 40.56 9.05
CA TRP A 286 -10.43 41.61 8.44
C TRP A 286 -10.54 41.64 6.89
N LEU A 287 -11.26 40.69 6.29
CA LEU A 287 -11.51 40.57 4.86
C LEU A 287 -12.97 40.88 4.49
#